data_6d78c3cb925a1e168185483306c485e2
#
_entry.id   6d78c3cb925a1e168185483306c485e2
#
_cell.length_a   1.000
_cell.length_b   1.000
_cell.length_c   1.000
_cell.angle_alpha   90.00
_cell.angle_beta   90.00
_cell.angle_gamma   90.00
#
_symmetry.space_group_name_H-M   'P 1'
#
loop_
_entity.id
_entity.type
_entity.pdbx_description
1 polymer ?
#
loop_
_entity_poly.entity_id
_entity_poly.type
_entity_poly.pdbx_seq_one_letter_code
_entity_poly.pdbx_strand_id
1 'polypeptide(L)'
;MQCSWKSVILLALASIAIQYTAIRTLTSKPFQLCPLPSPQNCGLGAPETDPPFERGAAGCDDYPYFSINATRKLHILVLATTRSGSSFVGQLLNQHQEIFYLFEPLYHVYATLVPRQSHTRNPADRRVTLGASRDLLRSLYGCDLYFLENYIKPTPTNHTTDKLFRRGASRALCQQPVCDAFAPGDANVEEGDCVKKCTTLNMTLATESCHEKRHVAIKVVRVPEIGDLRALVEDPRLNIKVIQLVRDPRGILSSRIETFRDPYRLWRIWRATGRRPYNLDMNQLTVICEDFLSSVSTGLSHPHWLKGKYMVVRYEDLARNPLLKTQEIYDFLGMHMDKNVKHWIRTNTRGSNEPSAKHKFGTVRDSAANAESWRLKLSFDIVEATQTACQKVLSQLGYKTVRSVEELKNLSFSLVQDKTFVPFL
;
A
#
# COMPACT_ATOMS: atom_id res chain seq x y z
N MET A 1 -14.51 29.14 -48.31
CA MET A 1 -15.50 28.04 -48.35
C MET A 1 -16.53 28.28 -47.29
N GLN A 2 -17.73 28.74 -47.63
CA GLN A 2 -18.84 28.91 -46.71
C GLN A 2 -19.52 27.57 -46.51
N CYS A 3 -19.35 26.97 -45.32
CA CYS A 3 -20.03 25.75 -44.95
C CYS A 3 -21.52 26.06 -44.76
N SER A 4 -22.41 25.52 -45.60
CA SER A 4 -23.84 25.73 -45.48
C SER A 4 -24.38 25.18 -44.17
N TRP A 5 -25.11 26.00 -43.42
CA TRP A 5 -25.78 25.59 -42.17
C TRP A 5 -26.63 24.31 -42.33
N LYS A 6 -27.18 24.09 -43.53
CA LYS A 6 -27.92 22.86 -43.85
C LYS A 6 -27.04 21.60 -43.82
N SER A 7 -25.79 21.68 -44.20
CA SER A 7 -24.85 20.53 -44.16
C SER A 7 -24.44 20.19 -42.70
N VAL A 8 -24.33 21.20 -41.82
CA VAL A 8 -24.02 20.98 -40.41
C VAL A 8 -25.19 20.31 -39.68
N ILE A 9 -26.43 20.74 -39.96
CA ILE A 9 -27.63 20.13 -39.38
C ILE A 9 -27.80 18.68 -39.88
N LEU A 10 -27.56 18.39 -41.12
CA LEU A 10 -27.62 17.03 -41.68
C LEU A 10 -26.60 16.09 -41.01
N LEU A 11 -25.37 16.54 -40.80
CA LEU A 11 -24.34 15.77 -40.12
C LEU A 11 -24.68 15.53 -38.62
N ALA A 12 -25.26 16.52 -37.96
CA ALA A 12 -25.71 16.36 -36.58
C ALA A 12 -26.85 15.35 -36.47
N LEU A 13 -27.84 15.39 -37.36
CA LEU A 13 -28.95 14.43 -37.37
C LEU A 13 -28.49 13.01 -37.70
N ALA A 14 -27.54 12.85 -38.66
CA ALA A 14 -26.94 11.56 -38.96
C ALA A 14 -26.17 10.97 -37.77
N SER A 15 -25.42 11.80 -37.02
CA SER A 15 -24.72 11.37 -35.80
C SER A 15 -25.70 10.89 -34.72
N ILE A 16 -26.81 11.62 -34.51
CA ILE A 16 -27.86 11.24 -33.55
C ILE A 16 -28.54 9.93 -33.95
N ALA A 17 -28.82 9.73 -35.23
CA ALA A 17 -29.41 8.51 -35.73
C ALA A 17 -28.50 7.27 -35.57
N ILE A 18 -27.18 7.41 -35.76
CA ILE A 18 -26.19 6.37 -35.53
C ILE A 18 -26.11 6.01 -34.05
N GLN A 19 -26.09 7.02 -33.17
CA GLN A 19 -26.08 6.78 -31.70
C GLN A 19 -27.35 6.09 -31.22
N TYR A 20 -28.51 6.51 -31.74
CA TYR A 20 -29.80 5.88 -31.40
C TYR A 20 -29.89 4.42 -31.84
N THR A 21 -29.40 4.09 -33.07
CA THR A 21 -29.36 2.70 -33.55
C THR A 21 -28.38 1.86 -32.76
N ALA A 22 -27.20 2.39 -32.39
CA ALA A 22 -26.25 1.69 -31.52
C ALA A 22 -26.81 1.39 -30.13
N ILE A 23 -27.51 2.34 -29.52
CA ILE A 23 -28.15 2.13 -28.20
C ILE A 23 -29.25 1.08 -28.32
N ARG A 24 -30.09 1.12 -29.40
CA ARG A 24 -31.18 0.16 -29.61
C ARG A 24 -30.68 -1.27 -29.82
N THR A 25 -29.56 -1.47 -30.52
CA THR A 25 -28.96 -2.80 -30.73
C THR A 25 -28.32 -3.35 -29.45
N LEU A 26 -27.82 -2.49 -28.56
CA LEU A 26 -27.26 -2.88 -27.25
C LEU A 26 -28.34 -3.21 -26.21
N THR A 27 -29.53 -2.58 -26.32
CA THR A 27 -30.63 -2.80 -25.37
C THR A 27 -31.60 -3.91 -25.81
N SER A 28 -31.54 -4.41 -27.05
CA SER A 28 -32.47 -5.40 -27.58
C SER A 28 -32.06 -6.87 -27.40
N LYS A 29 -30.96 -7.16 -26.69
CA LYS A 29 -30.65 -8.53 -26.27
C LYS A 29 -31.19 -8.75 -24.85
N PRO A 30 -32.24 -9.56 -24.63
CA PRO A 30 -32.66 -9.94 -23.30
C PRO A 30 -31.55 -10.77 -22.67
N PHE A 31 -31.07 -10.34 -21.50
CA PHE A 31 -30.25 -11.17 -20.63
C PHE A 31 -31.14 -12.33 -20.16
N GLN A 32 -30.92 -13.51 -20.70
CA GLN A 32 -31.50 -14.72 -20.12
C GLN A 32 -30.78 -15.02 -18.82
N LEU A 33 -31.40 -14.66 -17.72
CA LEU A 33 -31.07 -15.19 -16.39
C LEU A 33 -31.44 -16.65 -16.38
N CYS A 34 -30.47 -17.55 -16.23
CA CYS A 34 -30.72 -18.93 -15.89
C CYS A 34 -31.41 -18.99 -14.52
N PRO A 35 -32.54 -19.68 -14.38
CA PRO A 35 -33.20 -19.86 -13.08
C PRO A 35 -32.33 -20.71 -12.16
N LEU A 36 -32.14 -20.24 -10.91
CA LEU A 36 -31.56 -21.03 -9.84
C LEU A 36 -32.44 -22.24 -9.53
N PRO A 37 -31.90 -23.46 -9.41
CA PRO A 37 -32.70 -24.61 -8.96
C PRO A 37 -33.05 -24.45 -7.47
N SER A 38 -34.32 -24.60 -7.14
CA SER A 38 -34.82 -24.67 -5.76
C SER A 38 -34.37 -25.97 -5.09
N PRO A 39 -34.08 -25.96 -3.78
CA PRO A 39 -33.76 -27.20 -3.05
C PRO A 39 -35.01 -28.02 -2.82
N GLN A 40 -35.13 -29.16 -3.50
CA GLN A 40 -36.12 -30.19 -3.16
C GLN A 40 -35.46 -31.29 -2.33
N ASN A 41 -36.18 -31.65 -1.27
CA ASN A 41 -35.92 -32.64 -0.24
C ASN A 41 -35.41 -33.98 -0.76
N CYS A 42 -34.28 -34.46 -0.21
CA CYS A 42 -33.94 -35.90 -0.24
C CYS A 42 -34.54 -36.58 0.97
N GLY A 43 -35.59 -37.34 0.75
CA GLY A 43 -36.16 -38.28 1.71
C GLY A 43 -35.38 -39.59 1.73
N LEU A 44 -35.18 -40.12 2.94
CA LEU A 44 -34.60 -41.42 3.23
C LEU A 44 -35.55 -42.56 2.81
N GLY A 45 -35.00 -43.56 2.13
CA GLY A 45 -35.69 -44.86 1.89
C GLY A 45 -34.67 -45.92 1.48
N ALA A 46 -34.60 -47.00 2.26
CA ALA A 46 -33.69 -48.15 2.09
C ALA A 46 -34.26 -49.21 1.12
N PRO A 47 -33.67 -50.41 0.92
CA PRO A 47 -33.16 -50.86 -0.39
C PRO A 47 -33.93 -52.03 -0.98
N GLU A 48 -33.81 -52.30 -2.29
CA GLU A 48 -33.97 -53.67 -2.85
C GLU A 48 -33.46 -53.77 -4.32
N THR A 49 -32.58 -54.74 -4.52
CA THR A 49 -32.36 -55.73 -5.61
C THR A 49 -32.25 -55.31 -7.09
N ASP A 50 -31.14 -55.76 -7.69
CA ASP A 50 -30.65 -55.89 -9.08
C ASP A 50 -31.58 -56.53 -10.17
N PRO A 51 -31.08 -56.71 -11.43
CA PRO A 51 -30.36 -55.90 -12.44
C PRO A 51 -31.03 -55.96 -13.86
N PRO A 52 -30.39 -55.86 -15.03
CA PRO A 52 -29.69 -54.80 -15.72
C PRO A 52 -30.36 -54.37 -17.07
N PHE A 53 -30.03 -53.20 -17.61
CA PHE A 53 -29.96 -52.98 -19.07
C PHE A 53 -29.21 -51.66 -19.43
N GLU A 54 -28.29 -51.83 -20.37
CA GLU A 54 -27.45 -50.78 -20.96
C GLU A 54 -28.26 -49.69 -21.67
N ARG A 55 -27.90 -48.44 -21.48
CA ARG A 55 -27.81 -47.42 -22.52
C ARG A 55 -27.03 -46.22 -22.02
N GLY A 56 -26.00 -45.87 -22.79
CA GLY A 56 -25.10 -44.76 -22.50
C GLY A 56 -25.80 -43.43 -22.30
N ALA A 57 -25.51 -42.80 -21.17
CA ALA A 57 -25.73 -41.39 -20.92
C ALA A 57 -24.32 -40.80 -20.63
N ALA A 58 -23.95 -39.80 -21.42
CA ALA A 58 -22.74 -39.04 -21.24
C ALA A 58 -22.66 -38.51 -19.81
N GLY A 59 -21.61 -38.88 -19.11
CA GLY A 59 -21.39 -38.49 -17.72
C GLY A 59 -21.25 -36.98 -17.57
N CYS A 60 -22.04 -36.45 -16.65
CA CYS A 60 -21.80 -35.11 -16.05
C CYS A 60 -20.76 -35.22 -14.94
N ASP A 61 -19.61 -35.80 -15.27
CA ASP A 61 -18.46 -35.88 -14.36
C ASP A 61 -17.30 -35.19 -15.04
N ASP A 62 -17.19 -33.84 -14.84
CA ASP A 62 -15.92 -33.11 -14.88
C ASP A 62 -16.18 -31.61 -14.59
N TYR A 63 -16.88 -31.31 -13.48
CA TYR A 63 -16.65 -30.05 -12.80
C TYR A 63 -15.74 -30.33 -11.62
N PRO A 64 -14.53 -29.74 -11.57
CA PRO A 64 -13.68 -29.89 -10.41
C PRO A 64 -14.44 -29.34 -9.20
N TYR A 65 -14.72 -30.22 -8.26
CA TYR A 65 -15.23 -29.89 -6.93
C TYR A 65 -14.22 -28.91 -6.31
N PHE A 66 -14.51 -27.62 -6.39
CA PHE A 66 -13.71 -26.61 -5.72
C PHE A 66 -13.77 -26.92 -4.22
N SER A 67 -12.69 -27.48 -3.71
CA SER A 67 -12.47 -27.66 -2.29
C SER A 67 -12.72 -26.34 -1.59
N ILE A 68 -13.77 -26.25 -0.77
CA ILE A 68 -14.20 -25.07 0.01
C ILE A 68 -13.13 -24.63 1.04
N ASN A 69 -11.99 -25.31 1.11
CA ASN A 69 -10.86 -25.03 2.01
C ASN A 69 -9.62 -24.40 1.36
N ALA A 70 -9.68 -23.96 0.10
CA ALA A 70 -8.62 -23.12 -0.43
C ALA A 70 -8.75 -21.73 0.24
N THR A 71 -7.90 -21.44 1.22
CA THR A 71 -7.82 -20.13 1.86
C THR A 71 -7.63 -19.06 0.78
N ARG A 72 -8.66 -18.25 0.56
CA ARG A 72 -8.67 -17.21 -0.49
C ARG A 72 -7.44 -16.32 -0.34
N LYS A 73 -6.70 -16.09 -1.44
CA LYS A 73 -5.50 -15.23 -1.47
C LYS A 73 -5.78 -13.90 -0.77
N LEU A 74 -4.96 -13.55 0.24
CA LEU A 74 -5.10 -12.29 0.96
C LEU A 74 -4.28 -11.20 0.24
N HIS A 75 -4.87 -10.03 0.09
CA HIS A 75 -4.27 -8.84 -0.49
C HIS A 75 -4.06 -7.81 0.62
N ILE A 76 -2.81 -7.51 0.93
CA ILE A 76 -2.44 -6.64 2.05
C ILE A 76 -1.98 -5.30 1.52
N LEU A 77 -2.63 -4.22 1.94
CA LEU A 77 -2.23 -2.86 1.62
C LEU A 77 -1.64 -2.17 2.85
N VAL A 78 -0.36 -1.81 2.79
CA VAL A 78 0.25 -0.90 3.77
C VAL A 78 0.10 0.52 3.26
N LEU A 79 -0.85 1.25 3.82
CA LEU A 79 -1.11 2.66 3.51
C LEU A 79 -0.38 3.54 4.52
N ALA A 80 0.46 4.44 4.05
CA ALA A 80 1.31 5.26 4.91
C ALA A 80 1.66 6.59 4.25
N THR A 81 2.23 7.51 5.02
CA THR A 81 2.88 8.70 4.46
C THR A 81 4.39 8.51 4.37
N THR A 82 5.03 9.29 3.50
CA THR A 82 6.49 9.25 3.36
C THR A 82 7.17 9.61 4.68
N ARG A 83 8.09 8.76 5.14
CA ARG A 83 8.87 8.86 6.39
C ARG A 83 8.09 8.55 7.67
N SER A 84 6.96 7.88 7.59
CA SER A 84 6.21 7.38 8.77
C SER A 84 6.77 6.07 9.38
N GLY A 85 7.81 5.48 8.81
CA GLY A 85 8.30 4.15 9.23
C GLY A 85 7.77 3.00 8.38
N SER A 86 7.14 3.29 7.24
CA SER A 86 6.50 2.29 6.38
C SER A 86 7.46 1.24 5.81
N SER A 87 8.77 1.53 5.68
CA SER A 87 9.76 0.53 5.31
C SER A 87 9.94 -0.54 6.40
N PHE A 88 9.79 -0.17 7.68
CA PHE A 88 9.82 -1.13 8.78
C PHE A 88 8.62 -2.08 8.71
N VAL A 89 7.39 -1.57 8.61
CA VAL A 89 6.18 -2.40 8.43
C VAL A 89 6.27 -3.24 7.16
N GLY A 90 6.76 -2.66 6.06
CA GLY A 90 6.97 -3.39 4.81
C GLY A 90 7.91 -4.59 4.98
N GLN A 91 8.99 -4.44 5.75
CA GLN A 91 9.90 -5.55 6.03
C GLN A 91 9.26 -6.65 6.88
N LEU A 92 8.38 -6.34 7.81
CA LEU A 92 7.65 -7.36 8.57
C LEU A 92 6.85 -8.30 7.65
N LEU A 93 6.28 -7.78 6.56
CA LEU A 93 5.59 -8.57 5.55
C LEU A 93 6.55 -9.21 4.53
N ASN A 94 7.61 -8.51 4.15
CA ASN A 94 8.61 -8.95 3.18
C ASN A 94 9.43 -10.17 3.66
N GLN A 95 9.55 -10.38 4.99
CA GLN A 95 10.25 -11.54 5.55
C GLN A 95 9.40 -12.81 5.60
N HIS A 96 8.08 -12.71 5.40
CA HIS A 96 7.19 -13.86 5.42
C HIS A 96 7.29 -14.65 4.10
N GLN A 97 7.51 -15.96 4.19
CA GLN A 97 7.79 -16.80 3.01
C GLN A 97 6.61 -16.92 2.03
N GLU A 98 5.38 -16.85 2.52
CA GLU A 98 4.17 -16.99 1.71
C GLU A 98 3.66 -15.66 1.13
N ILE A 99 4.34 -14.53 1.40
CA ILE A 99 3.94 -13.21 0.90
C ILE A 99 4.81 -12.78 -0.28
N PHE A 100 4.18 -12.44 -1.40
CA PHE A 100 4.80 -11.65 -2.46
C PHE A 100 4.68 -10.17 -2.10
N TYR A 101 5.79 -9.56 -1.73
CA TYR A 101 5.81 -8.17 -1.28
C TYR A 101 6.34 -7.23 -2.36
N LEU A 102 5.64 -6.09 -2.59
CA LEU A 102 6.06 -5.02 -3.49
C LEU A 102 6.27 -3.69 -2.76
N PHE A 103 7.44 -3.10 -2.96
CA PHE A 103 7.83 -1.83 -2.38
C PHE A 103 7.47 -0.65 -3.30
N GLU A 104 6.48 0.16 -2.92
CA GLU A 104 6.09 1.43 -3.57
C GLU A 104 5.93 1.37 -5.11
N PRO A 105 5.19 0.43 -5.70
CA PRO A 105 5.04 0.37 -7.15
C PRO A 105 4.38 1.63 -7.73
N LEU A 106 3.58 2.35 -6.96
CA LEU A 106 2.97 3.62 -7.37
C LEU A 106 3.99 4.76 -7.61
N TYR A 107 5.27 4.56 -7.24
CA TYR A 107 6.33 5.49 -7.64
C TYR A 107 6.34 5.73 -9.14
N HIS A 108 6.18 4.68 -9.93
CA HIS A 108 6.22 4.75 -11.39
C HIS A 108 5.03 5.51 -11.97
N VAL A 109 3.83 5.33 -11.42
CA VAL A 109 2.63 6.10 -11.82
C VAL A 109 2.88 7.59 -11.59
N TYR A 110 3.35 7.97 -10.40
CA TYR A 110 3.62 9.36 -10.07
C TYR A 110 4.78 9.94 -10.87
N ALA A 111 5.84 9.17 -11.10
CA ALA A 111 6.98 9.62 -11.92
C ALA A 111 6.60 9.87 -13.39
N THR A 112 5.57 9.18 -13.88
CA THR A 112 5.11 9.28 -15.26
C THR A 112 4.02 10.33 -15.46
N LEU A 113 3.06 10.42 -14.53
CA LEU A 113 1.85 11.23 -14.69
C LEU A 113 1.90 12.58 -13.98
N VAL A 114 2.75 12.75 -12.95
CA VAL A 114 2.82 14.01 -12.21
C VAL A 114 4.00 14.84 -12.71
N PRO A 115 3.76 16.00 -13.33
CA PRO A 115 4.82 16.90 -13.77
C PRO A 115 5.71 17.34 -12.61
N ARG A 116 7.03 17.33 -12.80
CA ARG A 116 8.01 17.71 -11.75
C ARG A 116 7.87 19.16 -11.27
N GLN A 117 7.25 20.04 -12.05
CA GLN A 117 7.07 21.46 -11.78
C GLN A 117 5.65 21.82 -11.32
N SER A 118 4.73 20.88 -11.24
CA SER A 118 3.36 21.17 -10.78
C SER A 118 3.36 21.42 -9.27
N HIS A 119 3.39 22.69 -8.87
CA HIS A 119 3.18 23.14 -7.49
C HIS A 119 1.69 23.20 -7.13
N THR A 120 0.80 23.11 -8.12
CA THR A 120 -0.65 23.16 -7.92
C THR A 120 -1.24 21.76 -8.06
N ARG A 121 -1.95 21.31 -7.03
CA ARG A 121 -2.76 20.09 -7.07
C ARG A 121 -3.99 20.34 -7.96
N ASN A 122 -3.82 20.23 -9.28
CA ASN A 122 -4.96 20.29 -10.18
C ASN A 122 -5.88 19.07 -9.88
N PRO A 123 -7.18 19.29 -9.57
CA PRO A 123 -8.11 18.20 -9.28
C PRO A 123 -8.23 17.17 -10.42
N ALA A 124 -8.03 17.59 -11.67
CA ALA A 124 -8.04 16.69 -12.82
C ALA A 124 -6.83 15.75 -12.81
N ASP A 125 -5.62 16.28 -12.58
CA ASP A 125 -4.39 15.49 -12.49
C ASP A 125 -4.45 14.50 -11.31
N ARG A 126 -5.03 14.93 -10.18
CA ARG A 126 -5.28 14.07 -9.03
C ARG A 126 -6.19 12.90 -9.40
N ARG A 127 -7.32 13.14 -10.09
CA ARG A 127 -8.26 12.06 -10.51
C ARG A 127 -7.60 11.06 -11.44
N VAL A 128 -6.85 11.53 -12.44
CA VAL A 128 -6.13 10.68 -13.39
C VAL A 128 -5.10 9.81 -12.66
N THR A 129 -4.29 10.42 -11.80
CA THR A 129 -3.25 9.70 -11.04
C THR A 129 -3.84 8.68 -10.07
N LEU A 130 -4.96 8.99 -9.40
CA LEU A 130 -5.65 8.06 -8.51
C LEU A 130 -6.34 6.92 -9.28
N GLY A 131 -6.91 7.19 -10.45
CA GLY A 131 -7.44 6.17 -11.36
C GLY A 131 -6.35 5.17 -11.74
N ALA A 132 -5.25 5.67 -12.32
CA ALA A 132 -4.09 4.88 -12.69
C ALA A 132 -3.49 4.09 -11.49
N SER A 133 -3.47 4.70 -10.30
CA SER A 133 -2.99 4.03 -9.07
C SER A 133 -3.88 2.87 -8.67
N ARG A 134 -5.21 3.01 -8.73
CA ARG A 134 -6.15 1.93 -8.41
C ARG A 134 -6.07 0.79 -9.42
N ASP A 135 -5.94 1.13 -10.71
CA ASP A 135 -5.85 0.12 -11.77
C ASP A 135 -4.56 -0.67 -11.67
N LEU A 136 -3.42 0.01 -11.44
CA LEU A 136 -2.16 -0.67 -11.19
C LEU A 136 -2.22 -1.56 -9.93
N LEU A 137 -2.77 -1.08 -8.81
CA LEU A 137 -2.90 -1.91 -7.60
C LEU A 137 -3.77 -3.13 -7.85
N ARG A 138 -4.88 -2.99 -8.60
CA ARG A 138 -5.76 -4.11 -8.96
C ARG A 138 -5.01 -5.17 -9.79
N SER A 139 -4.28 -4.75 -10.83
CA SER A 139 -3.47 -5.64 -11.67
C SER A 139 -2.39 -6.35 -10.84
N LEU A 140 -1.65 -5.62 -9.99
CA LEU A 140 -0.62 -6.20 -9.15
C LEU A 140 -1.16 -7.19 -8.10
N TYR A 141 -2.35 -6.98 -7.55
CA TYR A 141 -3.01 -7.95 -6.68
C TYR A 141 -3.47 -9.20 -7.44
N GLY A 142 -3.78 -9.07 -8.72
CA GLY A 142 -4.00 -10.19 -9.64
C GLY A 142 -2.72 -10.85 -10.17
N CYS A 143 -1.55 -10.42 -9.68
CA CYS A 143 -0.25 -10.85 -10.19
C CYS A 143 0.02 -10.48 -11.66
N ASP A 144 -0.68 -9.52 -12.23
CA ASP A 144 -0.37 -8.94 -13.54
C ASP A 144 0.70 -7.85 -13.39
N LEU A 145 1.98 -8.27 -13.37
CA LEU A 145 3.10 -7.35 -13.25
C LEU A 145 3.40 -6.63 -14.60
N TYR A 146 2.91 -7.16 -15.73
CA TYR A 146 3.08 -6.51 -17.02
C TYR A 146 2.40 -5.13 -17.06
N PHE A 147 1.31 -4.95 -16.33
CA PHE A 147 0.63 -3.66 -16.26
C PHE A 147 1.55 -2.54 -15.74
N LEU A 148 2.55 -2.87 -14.90
CA LEU A 148 3.53 -1.92 -14.38
C LEU A 148 4.47 -1.37 -15.46
N GLU A 149 4.69 -2.12 -16.55
CA GLU A 149 5.55 -1.71 -17.67
C GLU A 149 5.07 -0.41 -18.34
N ASN A 150 3.76 -0.15 -18.31
CA ASN A 150 3.19 1.11 -18.84
C ASN A 150 3.75 2.37 -18.16
N TYR A 151 4.27 2.23 -16.94
CA TYR A 151 4.79 3.34 -16.13
C TYR A 151 6.31 3.31 -15.93
N ILE A 152 7.01 2.28 -16.39
CA ILE A 152 8.48 2.20 -16.34
C ILE A 152 9.06 2.90 -17.57
N LYS A 153 10.08 3.74 -17.36
CA LYS A 153 10.76 4.45 -18.47
C LYS A 153 12.27 4.19 -18.37
N PRO A 154 12.93 3.83 -19.49
CA PRO A 154 12.34 3.45 -20.77
C PRO A 154 11.42 2.23 -20.65
N THR A 155 10.48 2.09 -21.56
CA THR A 155 9.55 0.95 -21.58
C THR A 155 10.35 -0.35 -21.69
N PRO A 156 10.06 -1.37 -20.84
CA PRO A 156 10.72 -2.66 -20.91
C PRO A 156 10.61 -3.31 -22.28
N THR A 157 11.70 -3.94 -22.73
CA THR A 157 11.72 -4.78 -23.94
C THR A 157 11.82 -6.24 -23.52
N ASN A 158 11.08 -7.13 -24.19
CA ASN A 158 11.03 -8.56 -23.86
C ASN A 158 10.71 -8.78 -22.36
N HIS A 159 9.85 -7.95 -21.78
CA HIS A 159 9.45 -8.01 -20.37
C HIS A 159 10.62 -7.95 -19.39
N THR A 160 11.72 -7.28 -19.75
CA THR A 160 12.88 -7.12 -18.87
C THR A 160 13.20 -5.67 -18.56
N THR A 161 13.60 -5.38 -17.32
CA THR A 161 13.94 -4.02 -16.88
C THR A 161 14.94 -4.03 -15.71
N ASP A 162 15.81 -3.02 -15.67
CA ASP A 162 16.66 -2.68 -14.53
C ASP A 162 16.14 -1.44 -13.77
N LYS A 163 15.03 -0.85 -14.22
CA LYS A 163 14.50 0.43 -13.75
C LYS A 163 13.37 0.32 -12.72
N LEU A 164 13.12 -0.89 -12.20
CA LEU A 164 12.13 -1.00 -11.12
C LEU A 164 12.61 -0.29 -9.86
N PHE A 165 11.80 0.65 -9.36
CA PHE A 165 12.13 1.45 -8.19
C PHE A 165 12.39 0.58 -6.96
N ARG A 166 13.64 0.60 -6.46
CA ARG A 166 14.07 -0.14 -5.28
C ARG A 166 13.68 -1.63 -5.31
N ARG A 167 13.94 -2.31 -6.43
CA ARG A 167 13.72 -3.76 -6.59
C ARG A 167 14.19 -4.54 -5.37
N GLY A 168 15.40 -4.25 -4.88
CA GLY A 168 16.03 -4.95 -3.76
C GLY A 168 15.28 -4.84 -2.42
N ALA A 169 14.33 -3.91 -2.30
CA ALA A 169 13.45 -3.81 -1.13
C ALA A 169 12.29 -4.82 -1.17
N SER A 170 12.14 -5.58 -2.26
CA SER A 170 11.15 -6.64 -2.47
C SER A 170 11.84 -7.98 -2.60
N ARG A 171 11.93 -8.75 -1.50
CA ARG A 171 12.69 -9.99 -1.41
C ARG A 171 12.30 -11.01 -2.49
N ALA A 172 11.01 -11.15 -2.78
CA ALA A 172 10.52 -12.06 -3.80
C ALA A 172 11.06 -11.76 -5.22
N LEU A 173 11.50 -10.51 -5.47
CA LEU A 173 12.12 -10.10 -6.72
C LEU A 173 13.65 -10.30 -6.74
N CYS A 174 14.21 -10.80 -5.64
CA CYS A 174 15.66 -11.01 -5.44
C CYS A 174 16.02 -12.47 -5.19
N GLN A 175 15.07 -13.37 -5.23
CA GLN A 175 15.25 -14.81 -5.00
C GLN A 175 14.74 -15.61 -6.20
N GLN A 176 15.12 -16.87 -6.27
CA GLN A 176 14.59 -17.80 -7.27
C GLN A 176 13.06 -17.85 -7.23
N PRO A 177 12.40 -17.95 -8.39
CA PRO A 177 12.97 -18.08 -9.75
C PRO A 177 13.37 -16.75 -10.39
N VAL A 178 13.13 -15.60 -9.77
CA VAL A 178 13.35 -14.25 -10.35
C VAL A 178 14.82 -13.85 -10.40
N CYS A 179 15.63 -14.39 -9.49
CA CYS A 179 17.07 -14.15 -9.41
C CYS A 179 17.77 -15.37 -8.85
N ASP A 180 18.68 -15.95 -9.62
CA ASP A 180 19.40 -17.18 -9.27
C ASP A 180 20.47 -16.99 -8.19
N ALA A 181 20.82 -15.74 -7.87
CA ALA A 181 21.86 -15.44 -6.90
C ALA A 181 21.49 -15.79 -5.45
N PHE A 182 20.21 -16.00 -5.15
CA PHE A 182 19.73 -16.30 -3.80
C PHE A 182 18.66 -17.39 -3.83
N ALA A 183 18.83 -18.40 -3.00
CA ALA A 183 17.88 -19.49 -2.87
C ALA A 183 16.56 -19.05 -2.20
N PRO A 184 15.44 -19.76 -2.44
CA PRO A 184 14.21 -19.55 -1.69
C PRO A 184 14.46 -19.78 -0.19
N GLY A 185 14.08 -18.79 0.63
CA GLY A 185 14.29 -18.90 2.09
C GLY A 185 15.59 -18.30 2.62
N ASP A 186 16.52 -17.87 1.78
CA ASP A 186 17.71 -17.13 2.22
C ASP A 186 17.30 -15.94 3.10
N ALA A 187 17.71 -15.97 4.39
CA ALA A 187 17.32 -14.93 5.35
C ALA A 187 18.03 -13.58 5.13
N ASN A 188 19.18 -13.60 4.44
CA ASN A 188 20.12 -12.48 4.39
C ASN A 188 20.18 -11.77 3.04
N VAL A 189 19.06 -11.69 2.31
CA VAL A 189 19.02 -10.91 1.06
C VAL A 189 18.89 -9.42 1.39
N GLU A 190 20.02 -8.72 1.39
CA GLU A 190 20.03 -7.27 1.54
C GLU A 190 19.70 -6.56 0.22
N GLU A 191 19.09 -5.37 0.30
CA GLU A 191 18.74 -4.56 -0.88
C GLU A 191 19.95 -4.30 -1.78
N GLY A 192 21.12 -3.98 -1.16
CA GLY A 192 22.35 -3.70 -1.88
C GLY A 192 22.93 -4.91 -2.59
N ASP A 193 22.78 -6.08 -2.01
CA ASP A 193 23.26 -7.33 -2.61
C ASP A 193 22.38 -7.77 -3.78
N CYS A 194 21.06 -7.64 -3.64
CA CYS A 194 20.15 -7.88 -4.74
C CYS A 194 20.51 -7.03 -5.98
N VAL A 195 20.74 -5.72 -5.79
CA VAL A 195 21.10 -4.81 -6.89
C VAL A 195 22.41 -5.20 -7.56
N LYS A 196 23.37 -5.78 -6.80
CA LYS A 196 24.70 -6.15 -7.32
C LYS A 196 24.73 -7.50 -7.98
N LYS A 197 23.99 -8.48 -7.44
CA LYS A 197 24.11 -9.90 -7.83
C LYS A 197 23.00 -10.35 -8.78
N CYS A 198 21.81 -9.74 -8.72
CA CYS A 198 20.73 -10.06 -9.63
C CYS A 198 20.89 -9.34 -10.98
N THR A 199 20.65 -10.06 -12.06
CA THR A 199 20.58 -9.51 -13.42
C THR A 199 19.35 -8.60 -13.59
N THR A 200 19.06 -8.18 -14.81
CA THR A 200 17.81 -7.46 -15.14
C THR A 200 16.59 -8.25 -14.65
N LEU A 201 15.58 -7.53 -14.15
CA LEU A 201 14.33 -8.14 -13.71
C LEU A 201 13.54 -8.65 -14.92
N ASN A 202 13.21 -9.92 -14.93
CA ASN A 202 12.26 -10.51 -15.87
C ASN A 202 10.85 -10.46 -15.24
N MET A 203 9.94 -9.72 -15.86
CA MET A 203 8.57 -9.53 -15.37
C MET A 203 7.73 -10.79 -15.48
N THR A 204 8.05 -11.70 -16.42
CA THR A 204 7.38 -13.00 -16.54
C THR A 204 7.69 -13.87 -15.32
N LEU A 205 8.97 -14.04 -14.96
CA LEU A 205 9.36 -14.78 -13.76
C LEU A 205 8.82 -14.13 -12.48
N ALA A 206 8.76 -12.80 -12.43
CA ALA A 206 8.18 -12.10 -11.29
C ALA A 206 6.67 -12.33 -11.17
N THR A 207 5.95 -12.40 -12.30
CA THR A 207 4.52 -12.76 -12.37
C THR A 207 4.29 -14.18 -11.87
N GLU A 208 5.09 -15.14 -12.33
CA GLU A 208 5.04 -16.54 -11.89
C GLU A 208 5.29 -16.64 -10.38
N SER A 209 6.37 -16.03 -9.88
CA SER A 209 6.66 -15.96 -8.44
C SER A 209 5.52 -15.36 -7.62
N CYS A 210 4.82 -14.34 -8.16
CA CYS A 210 3.64 -13.78 -7.51
C CYS A 210 2.49 -14.78 -7.43
N HIS A 211 2.25 -15.54 -8.49
CA HIS A 211 1.20 -16.57 -8.51
C HIS A 211 1.47 -17.70 -7.52
N GLU A 212 2.71 -18.12 -7.37
CA GLU A 212 3.12 -19.17 -6.42
C GLU A 212 2.91 -18.79 -4.95
N LYS A 213 2.97 -17.49 -4.62
CA LYS A 213 2.77 -17.02 -3.24
C LYS A 213 1.30 -17.02 -2.85
N ARG A 214 1.02 -17.41 -1.59
CA ARG A 214 -0.34 -17.46 -1.05
C ARG A 214 -0.97 -16.08 -0.87
N HIS A 215 -0.17 -15.05 -0.66
CA HIS A 215 -0.61 -13.69 -0.36
C HIS A 215 0.20 -12.66 -1.12
N VAL A 216 -0.39 -11.48 -1.37
CA VAL A 216 0.30 -10.33 -1.98
C VAL A 216 0.22 -9.14 -1.02
N ALA A 217 1.36 -8.52 -0.73
CA ALA A 217 1.42 -7.31 0.07
C ALA A 217 2.03 -6.16 -0.73
N ILE A 218 1.39 -5.02 -0.73
CA ILE A 218 1.87 -3.81 -1.42
C ILE A 218 1.94 -2.66 -0.43
N LYS A 219 3.09 -1.98 -0.38
CA LYS A 219 3.28 -0.79 0.44
C LYS A 219 3.22 0.47 -0.42
N VAL A 220 2.38 1.42 -0.03
CA VAL A 220 2.19 2.70 -0.73
C VAL A 220 2.31 3.90 0.22
N VAL A 221 2.86 5.01 -0.29
CA VAL A 221 3.01 6.28 0.46
C VAL A 221 2.53 7.49 -0.37
N ARG A 222 1.85 7.22 -1.47
CA ARG A 222 1.45 8.24 -2.45
C ARG A 222 -0.06 8.41 -2.60
N VAL A 223 -0.83 7.58 -1.95
CA VAL A 223 -2.28 7.76 -1.84
C VAL A 223 -2.54 8.53 -0.56
N PRO A 224 -3.07 9.76 -0.64
CA PRO A 224 -3.23 10.61 0.53
C PRO A 224 -4.37 10.15 1.44
N GLU A 225 -5.41 9.57 0.88
CA GLU A 225 -6.61 9.23 1.63
C GLU A 225 -7.11 7.81 1.33
N ILE A 226 -7.53 7.10 2.39
CA ILE A 226 -8.07 5.75 2.26
C ILE A 226 -9.37 5.74 1.45
N GLY A 227 -10.18 6.79 1.52
CA GLY A 227 -11.40 6.95 0.73
C GLY A 227 -11.16 6.89 -0.78
N ASP A 228 -9.99 7.35 -1.24
CA ASP A 228 -9.57 7.25 -2.65
C ASP A 228 -9.43 5.80 -3.13
N LEU A 229 -9.28 4.85 -2.22
CA LEU A 229 -9.12 3.41 -2.49
C LEU A 229 -10.41 2.60 -2.25
N ARG A 230 -11.53 3.25 -1.92
CA ARG A 230 -12.78 2.57 -1.60
C ARG A 230 -13.18 1.56 -2.68
N ALA A 231 -13.17 1.96 -3.95
CA ALA A 231 -13.52 1.08 -5.07
C ALA A 231 -12.59 -0.14 -5.21
N LEU A 232 -11.35 -0.06 -4.72
CA LEU A 232 -10.43 -1.20 -4.67
C LEU A 232 -10.73 -2.11 -3.47
N VAL A 233 -11.04 -1.54 -2.30
CA VAL A 233 -11.35 -2.29 -1.07
C VAL A 233 -12.70 -3.01 -1.18
N GLU A 234 -13.65 -2.44 -1.91
CA GLU A 234 -14.97 -3.03 -2.18
C GLU A 234 -14.98 -3.98 -3.40
N ASP A 235 -13.88 -4.13 -4.14
CA ASP A 235 -13.81 -5.05 -5.30
C ASP A 235 -14.01 -6.51 -4.83
N PRO A 236 -15.11 -7.20 -5.25
CA PRO A 236 -15.43 -8.54 -4.76
C PRO A 236 -14.40 -9.60 -5.19
N ARG A 237 -13.58 -9.32 -6.21
CA ARG A 237 -12.51 -10.21 -6.67
C ARG A 237 -11.31 -10.21 -5.73
N LEU A 238 -11.18 -9.17 -4.90
CA LEU A 238 -10.04 -8.96 -4.01
C LEU A 238 -10.45 -9.22 -2.54
N ASN A 239 -9.57 -9.85 -1.79
CA ASN A 239 -9.68 -9.99 -0.35
C ASN A 239 -8.69 -9.03 0.31
N ILE A 240 -9.05 -7.74 0.37
CA ILE A 240 -8.12 -6.69 0.83
C ILE A 240 -8.24 -6.47 2.32
N LYS A 241 -7.06 -6.42 3.00
CA LYS A 241 -6.89 -5.85 4.34
C LYS A 241 -5.91 -4.69 4.30
N VAL A 242 -6.27 -3.59 4.93
CA VAL A 242 -5.51 -2.34 4.95
C VAL A 242 -4.88 -2.12 6.32
N ILE A 243 -3.58 -1.95 6.35
CA ILE A 243 -2.80 -1.52 7.52
C ILE A 243 -2.45 -0.05 7.30
N GLN A 244 -3.12 0.85 7.99
CA GLN A 244 -2.77 2.27 7.94
C GLN A 244 -1.75 2.59 9.00
N LEU A 245 -0.52 2.86 8.56
CA LEU A 245 0.57 3.24 9.45
C LEU A 245 0.57 4.76 9.68
N VAL A 246 0.53 5.13 10.94
CA VAL A 246 0.56 6.50 11.42
C VAL A 246 1.81 6.76 12.26
N ARG A 247 2.28 8.02 12.30
CA ARG A 247 3.45 8.45 13.07
C ARG A 247 3.27 9.90 13.53
N ASP A 248 3.93 10.27 14.60
CA ASP A 248 4.02 11.66 15.06
C ASP A 248 4.46 12.61 13.94
N PRO A 249 3.66 13.62 13.54
CA PRO A 249 4.00 14.57 12.48
C PRO A 249 5.35 15.27 12.70
N ARG A 250 5.75 15.51 13.94
CA ARG A 250 7.05 16.11 14.31
C ARG A 250 8.19 15.16 13.95
N GLY A 251 8.00 13.87 14.19
CA GLY A 251 8.93 12.82 13.79
C GLY A 251 9.00 12.62 12.26
N ILE A 252 7.87 12.77 11.57
CA ILE A 252 7.84 12.76 10.09
C ILE A 252 8.61 13.95 9.54
N LEU A 253 8.34 15.18 10.02
CA LEU A 253 9.04 16.40 9.58
C LEU A 253 10.54 16.29 9.81
N SER A 254 10.98 15.92 11.02
CA SER A 254 12.40 15.70 11.34
C SER A 254 13.07 14.75 10.34
N SER A 255 12.43 13.61 10.07
CA SER A 255 12.95 12.62 9.12
C SER A 255 12.98 13.12 7.67
N ARG A 256 12.02 13.95 7.26
CA ARG A 256 12.02 14.57 5.91
C ARG A 256 13.14 15.61 5.77
N ILE A 257 13.34 16.46 6.77
CA ILE A 257 14.44 17.44 6.83
C ILE A 257 15.80 16.76 6.66
N GLU A 258 16.00 15.59 7.27
CA GLU A 258 17.24 14.83 7.15
C GLU A 258 17.39 14.12 5.80
N THR A 259 16.29 13.60 5.26
CA THR A 259 16.31 12.73 4.07
C THR A 259 16.30 13.51 2.77
N PHE A 260 15.45 14.53 2.65
CA PHE A 260 15.21 15.26 1.40
C PHE A 260 15.93 16.62 1.42
N ARG A 261 17.14 16.65 0.85
CA ARG A 261 18.01 17.81 0.96
C ARG A 261 17.42 19.07 0.32
N ASP A 262 17.00 19.03 -0.93
CA ASP A 262 16.57 20.19 -1.68
C ASP A 262 15.17 20.68 -1.30
N PRO A 263 14.12 19.83 -1.26
CA PRO A 263 12.78 20.28 -0.87
C PRO A 263 12.70 20.83 0.57
N TYR A 264 13.61 20.38 1.46
CA TYR A 264 13.63 20.79 2.88
C TYR A 264 14.84 21.68 3.23
N ARG A 265 15.45 22.36 2.24
CA ARG A 265 16.61 23.24 2.45
C ARG A 265 16.33 24.35 3.46
N LEU A 266 15.19 25.03 3.34
CA LEU A 266 14.82 26.15 4.23
C LEU A 266 14.52 25.66 5.66
N TRP A 267 13.92 24.48 5.83
CA TRP A 267 13.75 23.86 7.14
C TRP A 267 15.07 23.54 7.82
N ARG A 268 16.10 23.12 7.04
CA ARG A 268 17.45 22.90 7.59
C ARG A 268 18.12 24.18 8.02
N ILE A 269 17.92 25.28 7.27
CA ILE A 269 18.40 26.61 7.65
C ILE A 269 17.74 27.04 8.96
N TRP A 270 16.41 26.95 9.07
CA TRP A 270 15.70 27.25 10.31
C TRP A 270 16.25 26.43 11.49
N ARG A 271 16.37 25.13 11.35
CA ARG A 271 16.92 24.25 12.39
C ARG A 271 18.34 24.64 12.81
N ALA A 272 19.18 25.06 11.87
CA ALA A 272 20.58 25.42 12.15
C ALA A 272 20.75 26.81 12.76
N THR A 273 19.88 27.78 12.37
CA THR A 273 20.05 29.21 12.76
C THR A 273 19.10 29.61 13.89
N GLY A 274 18.08 28.79 14.21
CA GLY A 274 17.00 29.16 15.12
C GLY A 274 16.08 30.26 14.57
N ARG A 275 16.24 30.67 13.31
CA ARG A 275 15.46 31.73 12.68
C ARG A 275 14.68 31.20 11.49
N ARG A 276 13.37 31.40 11.49
CA ARG A 276 12.50 30.99 10.38
C ARG A 276 12.81 31.85 9.14
N PRO A 277 13.17 31.24 8.00
CA PRO A 277 13.33 31.97 6.75
C PRO A 277 11.98 32.56 6.29
N TYR A 278 11.98 33.80 5.80
CA TYR A 278 10.78 34.52 5.38
C TYR A 278 10.04 33.84 4.21
N ASN A 279 10.79 33.17 3.33
CA ASN A 279 10.27 32.48 2.14
C ASN A 279 10.01 30.98 2.38
N LEU A 280 9.99 30.52 3.64
CA LEU A 280 9.65 29.14 3.97
C LEU A 280 8.17 28.88 3.71
N ASP A 281 7.90 27.95 2.80
CA ASP A 281 6.54 27.48 2.51
C ASP A 281 6.03 26.58 3.67
N MET A 282 5.15 27.13 4.47
CA MET A 282 4.51 26.40 5.57
C MET A 282 3.43 25.41 5.10
N ASN A 283 2.96 25.50 3.84
CA ASN A 283 2.01 24.55 3.29
C ASN A 283 2.59 23.12 3.26
N GLN A 284 3.91 22.98 3.22
CA GLN A 284 4.56 21.67 3.37
C GLN A 284 4.18 20.97 4.67
N LEU A 285 3.95 21.72 5.74
CA LEU A 285 3.52 21.20 7.03
C LEU A 285 2.01 20.92 7.05
N THR A 286 1.22 21.87 6.55
CA THR A 286 -0.23 21.74 6.42
C THR A 286 -0.61 20.47 5.64
N VAL A 287 0.06 20.25 4.50
CA VAL A 287 -0.13 19.05 3.67
C VAL A 287 0.17 17.75 4.44
N ILE A 288 1.22 17.73 5.27
CA ILE A 288 1.52 16.55 6.11
C ILE A 288 0.34 16.25 7.04
N CYS A 289 -0.25 17.29 7.63
CA CYS A 289 -1.28 17.14 8.65
C CYS A 289 -2.65 16.85 8.04
N GLU A 290 -3.04 17.52 6.96
CA GLU A 290 -4.35 17.39 6.33
C GLU A 290 -4.53 16.04 5.62
N ASP A 291 -3.57 15.63 4.79
CA ASP A 291 -3.63 14.33 4.10
C ASP A 291 -3.73 13.18 5.12
N PHE A 292 -3.08 13.35 6.25
CA PHE A 292 -3.06 12.36 7.32
C PHE A 292 -4.37 12.34 8.11
N LEU A 293 -4.87 13.53 8.46
CA LEU A 293 -6.09 13.69 9.25
C LEU A 293 -7.31 13.11 8.53
N SER A 294 -7.48 13.43 7.26
CA SER A 294 -8.62 12.96 6.46
C SER A 294 -8.63 11.43 6.40
N SER A 295 -7.51 10.82 6.04
CA SER A 295 -7.40 9.37 5.93
C SER A 295 -7.63 8.65 7.26
N VAL A 296 -7.03 9.15 8.35
CA VAL A 296 -7.20 8.57 9.69
C VAL A 296 -8.63 8.77 10.19
N SER A 297 -9.21 9.95 10.00
CA SER A 297 -10.59 10.22 10.40
C SER A 297 -11.58 9.32 9.67
N THR A 298 -11.39 9.12 8.36
CA THR A 298 -12.20 8.17 7.57
C THR A 298 -12.08 6.75 8.13
N GLY A 299 -10.86 6.29 8.41
CA GLY A 299 -10.64 4.94 8.96
C GLY A 299 -11.23 4.74 10.35
N LEU A 300 -11.03 5.73 11.26
CA LEU A 300 -11.52 5.68 12.64
C LEU A 300 -13.02 5.96 12.77
N SER A 301 -13.69 6.49 11.76
CA SER A 301 -15.16 6.60 11.74
C SER A 301 -15.84 5.25 11.49
N HIS A 302 -15.07 4.20 11.27
CA HIS A 302 -15.54 2.83 11.08
C HIS A 302 -16.64 2.69 9.99
N PRO A 303 -16.44 3.21 8.77
CA PRO A 303 -17.43 3.08 7.72
C PRO A 303 -17.59 1.62 7.33
N HIS A 304 -18.81 1.19 7.04
CA HIS A 304 -19.17 -0.22 6.79
C HIS A 304 -18.26 -0.92 5.77
N TRP A 305 -17.79 -0.22 4.73
CA TRP A 305 -16.92 -0.79 3.69
C TRP A 305 -15.50 -1.15 4.20
N LEU A 306 -15.11 -0.68 5.40
CA LEU A 306 -13.86 -1.05 6.07
C LEU A 306 -14.03 -2.13 7.15
N LYS A 307 -15.25 -2.60 7.41
CA LYS A 307 -15.50 -3.64 8.41
C LYS A 307 -14.71 -4.91 8.09
N GLY A 308 -13.95 -5.42 9.05
CA GLY A 308 -13.07 -6.59 8.91
C GLY A 308 -11.82 -6.36 8.05
N LYS A 309 -11.64 -5.16 7.49
CA LYS A 309 -10.62 -4.87 6.48
C LYS A 309 -9.61 -3.81 6.87
N TYR A 310 -9.71 -3.18 8.04
CA TYR A 310 -8.91 -2.01 8.38
C TYR A 310 -8.34 -2.06 9.78
N MET A 311 -7.05 -1.71 9.88
CA MET A 311 -6.31 -1.58 11.14
C MET A 311 -5.43 -0.32 11.09
N VAL A 312 -5.44 0.49 12.17
CA VAL A 312 -4.45 1.55 12.38
C VAL A 312 -3.29 1.01 13.20
N VAL A 313 -2.08 1.27 12.75
CA VAL A 313 -0.84 0.96 13.47
C VAL A 313 -0.09 2.26 13.73
N ARG A 314 0.15 2.61 15.00
CA ARG A 314 0.99 3.73 15.35
C ARG A 314 2.45 3.29 15.41
N TYR A 315 3.30 3.99 14.66
CA TYR A 315 4.73 3.66 14.53
C TYR A 315 5.44 3.58 15.87
N GLU A 316 5.14 4.49 16.80
CA GLU A 316 5.77 4.55 18.12
C GLU A 316 5.45 3.32 18.98
N ASP A 317 4.23 2.78 18.90
CA ASP A 317 3.84 1.56 19.60
C ASP A 317 4.56 0.34 19.02
N LEU A 318 4.59 0.26 17.67
CA LEU A 318 5.33 -0.79 16.98
C LEU A 318 6.84 -0.72 17.27
N ALA A 319 7.40 0.48 17.31
CA ALA A 319 8.82 0.68 17.55
C ALA A 319 9.24 0.29 18.99
N ARG A 320 8.37 0.51 19.97
CA ARG A 320 8.62 0.14 21.38
C ARG A 320 8.43 -1.35 21.65
N ASN A 321 7.41 -1.95 21.05
CA ASN A 321 7.04 -3.35 21.28
C ASN A 321 6.92 -4.10 19.93
N PRO A 322 8.03 -4.26 19.18
CA PRO A 322 7.96 -4.72 17.80
C PRO A 322 7.41 -6.15 17.67
N LEU A 323 7.74 -7.07 18.56
CA LEU A 323 7.22 -8.44 18.51
C LEU A 323 5.71 -8.48 18.79
N LEU A 324 5.26 -7.82 19.86
CA LEU A 324 3.85 -7.80 20.24
C LEU A 324 2.98 -7.15 19.17
N LYS A 325 3.38 -5.95 18.72
CA LYS A 325 2.61 -5.22 17.69
C LYS A 325 2.64 -5.89 16.32
N THR A 326 3.71 -6.61 16.01
CA THR A 326 3.74 -7.44 14.80
C THR A 326 2.79 -8.64 14.93
N GLN A 327 2.72 -9.27 16.11
CA GLN A 327 1.74 -10.34 16.33
C GLN A 327 0.31 -9.84 16.15
N GLU A 328 -0.06 -8.67 16.71
CA GLU A 328 -1.36 -8.05 16.51
C GLU A 328 -1.68 -7.79 15.02
N ILE A 329 -0.67 -7.38 14.23
CA ILE A 329 -0.81 -7.22 12.77
C ILE A 329 -1.12 -8.56 12.12
N TYR A 330 -0.38 -9.61 12.45
CA TYR A 330 -0.59 -10.94 11.87
C TYR A 330 -1.92 -11.57 12.29
N ASP A 331 -2.36 -11.35 13.54
CA ASP A 331 -3.67 -11.77 14.05
C ASP A 331 -4.80 -11.07 13.27
N PHE A 332 -4.68 -9.75 13.06
CA PHE A 332 -5.60 -9.01 12.20
C PHE A 332 -5.64 -9.56 10.77
N LEU A 333 -4.50 -9.92 10.20
CA LEU A 333 -4.43 -10.52 8.86
C LEU A 333 -5.02 -11.94 8.82
N GLY A 334 -5.16 -12.60 9.97
CA GLY A 334 -5.54 -14.01 10.05
C GLY A 334 -4.42 -14.95 9.59
N MET A 335 -3.17 -14.56 9.82
CA MET A 335 -1.97 -15.26 9.38
C MET A 335 -1.10 -15.63 10.59
N HIS A 336 -0.35 -16.72 10.47
CA HIS A 336 0.68 -17.05 11.46
C HIS A 336 1.96 -16.22 11.20
N MET A 337 2.53 -15.62 12.24
CA MET A 337 3.83 -14.95 12.14
C MET A 337 4.96 -15.98 12.12
N ASP A 338 5.62 -16.15 10.98
CA ASP A 338 6.65 -17.15 10.78
C ASP A 338 7.98 -16.86 11.52
N LYS A 339 8.89 -17.86 11.52
CA LYS A 339 10.19 -17.78 12.20
C LYS A 339 11.10 -16.69 11.61
N ASN A 340 11.04 -16.44 10.31
CA ASN A 340 11.91 -15.45 9.65
C ASN A 340 11.52 -14.03 10.05
N VAL A 341 10.22 -13.75 10.17
CA VAL A 341 9.71 -12.47 10.68
C VAL A 341 10.19 -12.24 12.11
N LYS A 342 10.05 -13.25 12.99
CA LYS A 342 10.52 -13.19 14.39
C LYS A 342 12.03 -12.97 14.47
N HIS A 343 12.79 -13.70 13.66
CA HIS A 343 14.25 -13.56 13.59
C HIS A 343 14.63 -12.15 13.13
N TRP A 344 14.05 -11.67 12.03
CA TRP A 344 14.32 -10.34 11.49
C TRP A 344 14.04 -9.23 12.52
N ILE A 345 12.93 -9.31 13.26
CA ILE A 345 12.62 -8.34 14.32
C ILE A 345 13.73 -8.34 15.37
N ARG A 346 14.12 -9.50 15.89
CA ARG A 346 15.14 -9.60 16.93
C ARG A 346 16.48 -9.02 16.52
N THR A 347 16.87 -9.25 15.24
CA THR A 347 18.15 -8.81 14.68
C THR A 347 18.16 -7.32 14.37
N ASN A 348 17.02 -6.77 13.88
CA ASN A 348 17.01 -5.44 13.29
C ASN A 348 16.43 -4.32 14.18
N THR A 349 15.85 -4.66 15.35
CA THR A 349 15.23 -3.66 16.26
C THR A 349 16.06 -3.34 17.49
N ARG A 350 17.15 -4.04 17.73
CA ARG A 350 18.06 -3.87 18.88
C ARG A 350 19.47 -3.42 18.46
N GLY A 351 19.65 -2.92 17.25
CA GLY A 351 20.93 -2.45 16.74
C GLY A 351 21.40 -1.16 17.43
N SER A 352 22.73 -0.90 17.42
CA SER A 352 23.29 0.37 17.83
C SER A 352 22.74 1.50 16.98
N ASN A 353 22.49 2.68 17.59
CA ASN A 353 22.01 3.88 16.91
C ASN A 353 23.09 4.57 16.05
N GLU A 354 24.25 3.95 15.87
CA GLU A 354 25.25 4.48 14.94
C GLU A 354 24.65 4.53 13.53
N PRO A 355 24.61 5.71 12.91
CA PRO A 355 24.13 5.81 11.55
C PRO A 355 25.09 4.97 10.70
N SER A 356 24.64 3.81 10.26
CA SER A 356 25.36 3.14 9.19
C SER A 356 25.34 4.11 8.01
N ALA A 357 26.47 4.76 7.77
CA ALA A 357 26.64 5.79 6.73
C ALA A 357 26.29 5.27 5.32
N LYS A 358 26.02 3.98 5.19
CA LYS A 358 25.79 3.28 3.93
C LYS A 358 24.33 3.23 3.46
N HIS A 359 23.32 3.35 4.34
CA HIS A 359 21.93 3.19 3.89
C HIS A 359 20.95 4.21 4.48
N LYS A 360 20.67 5.25 3.70
CA LYS A 360 19.71 6.33 3.99
C LYS A 360 18.30 5.83 4.36
N PHE A 361 17.94 4.61 3.98
CA PHE A 361 16.66 3.95 4.21
C PHE A 361 16.78 2.64 5.01
N GLY A 362 17.95 2.40 5.64
CA GLY A 362 18.18 1.21 6.45
C GLY A 362 17.18 1.07 7.59
N THR A 363 16.83 -0.16 7.91
CA THR A 363 15.86 -0.51 8.97
C THR A 363 16.52 -1.00 10.25
N VAL A 364 17.84 -1.28 10.23
CA VAL A 364 18.62 -1.73 11.40
C VAL A 364 18.88 -0.54 12.32
N ARG A 365 18.28 -0.54 13.51
CA ARG A 365 18.47 0.50 14.53
C ARG A 365 17.79 0.12 15.85
N ASP A 366 18.12 0.78 16.96
CA ASP A 366 17.26 0.77 18.12
C ASP A 366 15.93 1.45 17.74
N SER A 367 14.88 0.66 17.60
CA SER A 367 13.60 1.13 17.11
C SER A 367 12.91 2.06 18.12
N ALA A 368 13.02 1.74 19.42
CA ALA A 368 12.40 2.51 20.49
C ALA A 368 13.05 3.89 20.63
N ALA A 369 14.38 3.95 20.69
CA ALA A 369 15.12 5.21 20.75
C ALA A 369 14.90 6.06 19.49
N ASN A 370 14.75 5.44 18.31
CA ASN A 370 14.48 6.17 17.07
C ASN A 370 13.08 6.79 17.03
N ALA A 371 12.10 6.23 17.73
CA ALA A 371 10.72 6.70 17.70
C ALA A 371 10.59 8.17 18.14
N GLU A 372 11.28 8.55 19.22
CA GLU A 372 11.27 9.90 19.78
C GLU A 372 12.56 10.70 19.55
N SER A 373 13.51 10.20 18.74
CA SER A 373 14.80 10.87 18.48
C SER A 373 14.66 12.29 17.89
N TRP A 374 13.51 12.61 17.27
CA TRP A 374 13.19 13.91 16.74
C TRP A 374 13.19 15.02 17.82
N ARG A 375 12.91 14.66 19.08
CA ARG A 375 12.89 15.57 20.24
C ARG A 375 14.25 16.21 20.50
N LEU A 376 15.33 15.50 20.19
CA LEU A 376 16.71 15.99 20.30
C LEU A 376 17.20 16.69 19.03
N LYS A 377 16.50 16.55 17.91
CA LYS A 377 16.93 17.02 16.59
C LYS A 377 16.24 18.30 16.14
N LEU A 378 15.00 18.53 16.56
CA LEU A 378 14.26 19.76 16.22
C LEU A 378 14.43 20.82 17.30
N SER A 379 14.44 22.08 16.87
CA SER A 379 14.30 23.23 17.78
C SER A 379 12.86 23.38 18.24
N PHE A 380 12.66 24.02 19.39
CA PHE A 380 11.33 24.15 19.99
C PHE A 380 10.35 24.93 19.08
N ASP A 381 10.80 25.99 18.45
CA ASP A 381 10.03 26.81 17.53
C ASP A 381 9.49 26.02 16.31
N ILE A 382 10.29 25.10 15.77
CA ILE A 382 9.82 24.18 14.70
C ILE A 382 8.79 23.20 15.26
N VAL A 383 8.99 22.69 16.47
CA VAL A 383 8.05 21.79 17.15
C VAL A 383 6.74 22.50 17.44
N GLU A 384 6.78 23.73 17.96
CA GLU A 384 5.62 24.56 18.24
C GLU A 384 4.79 24.84 16.96
N ALA A 385 5.47 25.27 15.87
CA ALA A 385 4.82 25.48 14.58
C ALA A 385 4.14 24.19 14.07
N THR A 386 4.79 23.03 14.27
CA THR A 386 4.23 21.73 13.88
C THR A 386 3.03 21.37 14.77
N GLN A 387 3.09 21.61 16.05
CA GLN A 387 1.98 21.35 16.99
C GLN A 387 0.76 22.19 16.63
N THR A 388 0.96 23.45 16.31
CA THR A 388 -0.10 24.38 15.89
C THR A 388 -0.79 23.89 14.60
N ALA A 389 -0.01 23.57 13.58
CA ALA A 389 -0.53 23.11 12.29
C ALA A 389 -1.22 21.75 12.38
N CYS A 390 -0.70 20.83 13.21
CA CYS A 390 -1.16 19.44 13.30
C CYS A 390 -2.00 19.14 14.56
N GLN A 391 -2.52 20.15 15.25
CA GLN A 391 -3.19 19.99 16.55
C GLN A 391 -4.27 18.90 16.55
N LYS A 392 -5.10 18.86 15.52
CA LYS A 392 -6.18 17.86 15.38
C LYS A 392 -5.62 16.45 15.25
N VAL A 393 -4.58 16.25 14.43
CA VAL A 393 -3.92 14.95 14.24
C VAL A 393 -3.26 14.48 15.51
N LEU A 394 -2.54 15.37 16.21
CA LEU A 394 -1.87 15.04 17.47
C LEU A 394 -2.89 14.56 18.51
N SER A 395 -3.99 15.28 18.68
CA SER A 395 -5.06 14.89 19.60
C SER A 395 -5.72 13.57 19.20
N GLN A 396 -6.05 13.39 17.91
CA GLN A 396 -6.73 12.20 17.43
C GLN A 396 -5.88 10.94 17.59
N LEU A 397 -4.56 11.05 17.39
CA LEU A 397 -3.63 9.93 17.50
C LEU A 397 -2.99 9.76 18.88
N GLY A 398 -3.34 10.59 19.85
CA GLY A 398 -2.85 10.50 21.22
C GLY A 398 -1.38 10.93 21.35
N TYR A 399 -0.99 12.05 20.72
CA TYR A 399 0.32 12.67 20.91
C TYR A 399 0.20 13.89 21.82
N LYS A 400 1.01 13.94 22.87
CA LYS A 400 1.08 15.08 23.80
C LYS A 400 1.86 16.24 23.15
N THR A 401 1.46 17.45 23.46
CA THR A 401 2.21 18.67 23.10
C THR A 401 3.24 18.98 24.18
N VAL A 402 4.27 19.74 23.81
CA VAL A 402 5.28 20.30 24.72
C VAL A 402 5.17 21.81 24.72
N ARG A 403 5.47 22.45 25.86
CA ARG A 403 5.31 23.90 26.07
C ARG A 403 6.65 24.62 26.28
N SER A 404 7.73 23.87 26.44
CA SER A 404 9.07 24.44 26.64
C SER A 404 10.15 23.55 26.03
N VAL A 405 11.36 24.10 25.95
CA VAL A 405 12.58 23.39 25.50
C VAL A 405 12.91 22.25 26.46
N GLU A 406 12.71 22.46 27.75
CA GLU A 406 12.97 21.49 28.81
C GLU A 406 12.05 20.29 28.66
N GLU A 407 10.73 20.52 28.48
CA GLU A 407 9.78 19.45 28.20
C GLU A 407 10.11 18.69 26.91
N LEU A 408 10.49 19.41 25.85
CA LEU A 408 10.87 18.80 24.58
C LEU A 408 12.05 17.85 24.76
N LYS A 409 13.08 18.27 25.49
CA LYS A 409 14.32 17.50 25.65
C LYS A 409 14.29 16.45 26.73
N ASN A 410 13.29 16.49 27.64
CA ASN A 410 13.16 15.54 28.71
C ASN A 410 12.59 14.20 28.22
N LEU A 411 13.46 13.24 27.96
CA LEU A 411 13.09 11.89 27.49
C LEU A 411 12.60 10.96 28.62
N SER A 412 12.58 11.42 29.89
CA SER A 412 12.10 10.59 31.00
C SER A 412 10.60 10.31 30.93
N PHE A 413 9.84 11.10 30.17
CA PHE A 413 8.42 10.84 29.91
C PHE A 413 8.14 10.78 28.41
N SER A 414 7.19 9.93 28.04
CA SER A 414 6.76 9.78 26.67
C SER A 414 5.76 10.86 26.25
N LEU A 415 5.91 11.38 25.03
CA LEU A 415 4.93 12.22 24.36
C LEU A 415 3.82 11.42 23.67
N VAL A 416 3.82 10.11 23.82
CA VAL A 416 2.80 9.21 23.27
C VAL A 416 1.89 8.76 24.40
N GLN A 417 0.59 9.06 24.28
CA GLN A 417 -0.41 8.60 25.24
C GLN A 417 -0.66 7.10 25.06
N ASP A 418 -1.03 6.44 26.14
CA ASP A 418 -1.58 5.10 26.06
C ASP A 418 -2.98 5.17 25.42
N LYS A 419 -3.03 4.78 24.13
CA LYS A 419 -4.24 4.77 23.32
C LYS A 419 -4.21 3.53 22.44
N THR A 420 -5.19 2.67 22.63
CA THR A 420 -5.34 1.45 21.83
C THR A 420 -6.16 1.72 20.57
N PHE A 421 -5.66 1.29 19.43
CA PHE A 421 -6.38 1.28 18.17
C PHE A 421 -6.82 -0.15 17.89
N VAL A 422 -8.09 -0.44 18.17
CA VAL A 422 -8.66 -1.78 17.93
C VAL A 422 -9.00 -1.90 16.44
N PRO A 423 -8.66 -3.04 15.80
CA PRO A 423 -9.11 -3.29 14.43
C PRO A 423 -10.64 -3.24 14.33
N PHE A 424 -11.14 -2.69 13.26
CA PHE A 424 -12.58 -2.69 12.98
C PHE A 424 -12.98 -4.06 12.41
N LEU A 425 -13.44 -4.96 13.31
CA LEU A 425 -13.87 -6.32 13.01
C LEU A 425 -15.35 -6.42 12.64
#